data_3964e71504caba88d5e6219a2b1cc82a
#
_entry.id   3964e71504caba88d5e6219a2b1cc82a
#
_cell.length_a   1.000
_cell.length_b   1.000
_cell.length_c   1.000
_cell.angle_alpha   90.00
_cell.angle_beta   90.00
_cell.angle_gamma   90.00
#
_symmetry.space_group_name_H-M   'P 1'
#
loop_
_entity.id
_entity.type
_entity.pdbx_description
1 polymer ?
#
loop_
_entity_poly.entity_id
_entity_poly.type
_entity_poly.pdbx_seq_one_letter_code
_entity_poly.pdbx_strand_id
1 'polypeptide(L)'
;MRFLPRIVISLIFVGLAGGLLASAAQFRRFRYEEEPMTLPADANEKTEWAFARLRYDSYSGSSDCFRGGWSRWTVDAPKADRQFVQGVRRLTRLHTRSVEQVVDPDNEELFNWPWIYAVEVGSWGFDRAQAQRMREYLLKGGFLMVDDFHGSCEWSVFLQGIRAIFPDRPIEEIENNDEIFHTLYDLQERFQVPGIQFLRSGRTYERDGVEPKWRAIRDDDGRIMVAICHNMDLGDAWEWADSPYYPERYTSLAYRLGINYIIYSMTH
;
A
#
# COMPACT_ATOMS: atom_id res chain seq x y z
N MET A 1 -16.59 61.87 17.68
CA MET A 1 -16.08 60.63 18.33
C MET A 1 -16.80 59.42 17.76
N ARG A 2 -16.31 58.82 16.66
CA ARG A 2 -16.82 57.54 16.11
C ARG A 2 -15.74 56.87 15.21
N PHE A 3 -14.56 56.55 15.77
CA PHE A 3 -13.48 55.87 15.02
C PHE A 3 -13.14 54.46 15.53
N LEU A 4 -13.75 54.01 16.64
CA LEU A 4 -13.43 52.68 17.23
C LEU A 4 -13.91 51.45 16.43
N PRO A 5 -15.08 51.40 15.74
CA PRO A 5 -15.54 50.16 15.15
C PRO A 5 -14.72 49.68 13.94
N ARG A 6 -14.10 50.62 13.18
CA ARG A 6 -13.33 50.24 11.97
C ARG A 6 -12.00 49.55 12.28
N ILE A 7 -11.33 49.96 13.34
CA ILE A 7 -10.03 49.36 13.74
C ILE A 7 -10.24 47.93 14.29
N VAL A 8 -11.32 47.70 15.05
CA VAL A 8 -11.63 46.36 15.59
C VAL A 8 -11.99 45.38 14.48
N ILE A 9 -12.74 45.80 13.48
CA ILE A 9 -13.09 44.94 12.32
C ILE A 9 -11.84 44.59 11.50
N SER A 10 -10.92 45.51 11.29
CA SER A 10 -9.67 45.28 10.57
C SER A 10 -8.74 44.32 11.32
N LEU A 11 -8.68 44.40 12.65
CA LEU A 11 -7.87 43.47 13.46
C LEU A 11 -8.46 42.04 13.47
N ILE A 12 -9.79 41.91 13.45
CA ILE A 12 -10.45 40.60 13.36
C ILE A 12 -10.20 39.96 11.98
N PHE A 13 -10.24 40.73 10.88
CA PHE A 13 -9.94 40.21 9.54
C PHE A 13 -8.47 39.80 9.38
N VAL A 14 -7.53 40.55 9.96
CA VAL A 14 -6.10 40.18 9.95
C VAL A 14 -5.85 38.94 10.79
N GLY A 15 -6.51 38.77 11.95
CA GLY A 15 -6.40 37.58 12.79
C GLY A 15 -6.98 36.34 12.12
N LEU A 16 -8.12 36.43 11.42
CA LEU A 16 -8.73 35.33 10.66
C LEU A 16 -7.90 34.96 9.44
N ALA A 17 -7.36 35.94 8.71
CA ALA A 17 -6.47 35.67 7.57
C ALA A 17 -5.15 35.04 8.02
N GLY A 18 -4.58 35.48 9.16
CA GLY A 18 -3.39 34.88 9.76
C GLY A 18 -3.63 33.45 10.23
N GLY A 19 -4.78 33.15 10.82
CA GLY A 19 -5.17 31.80 11.24
C GLY A 19 -5.36 30.84 10.05
N LEU A 20 -5.95 31.30 8.97
CA LEU A 20 -6.12 30.53 7.73
C LEU A 20 -4.79 30.26 7.01
N LEU A 21 -3.87 31.24 7.02
CA LEU A 21 -2.53 31.07 6.44
C LEU A 21 -1.67 30.14 7.30
N ALA A 22 -1.77 30.19 8.62
CA ALA A 22 -1.08 29.25 9.52
C ALA A 22 -1.60 27.82 9.35
N SER A 23 -2.92 27.62 9.24
CA SER A 23 -3.53 26.32 8.93
C SER A 23 -3.09 25.81 7.55
N ALA A 24 -3.09 26.66 6.51
CA ALA A 24 -2.63 26.29 5.19
C ALA A 24 -1.13 25.97 5.14
N ALA A 25 -0.30 26.64 5.95
CA ALA A 25 1.13 26.33 6.10
C ALA A 25 1.36 25.00 6.84
N GLN A 26 0.51 24.69 7.83
CA GLN A 26 0.53 23.42 8.54
C GLN A 26 0.12 22.27 7.61
N PHE A 27 -0.88 22.46 6.72
CA PHE A 27 -1.24 21.49 5.69
C PHE A 27 -0.20 21.35 4.57
N ARG A 28 0.64 22.37 4.31
CA ARG A 28 1.77 22.25 3.37
C ARG A 28 2.94 21.43 3.93
N ARG A 29 3.06 21.27 5.23
CA ARG A 29 4.09 20.44 5.87
C ARG A 29 3.86 18.95 5.77
N PHE A 30 2.70 18.50 5.31
CA PHE A 30 2.45 17.11 4.92
C PHE A 30 2.80 16.80 3.45
N ARG A 31 3.46 17.71 2.73
CA ARG A 31 4.17 17.35 1.53
C ARG A 31 5.49 16.71 1.96
N TYR A 32 5.68 15.47 1.59
CA TYR A 32 6.92 14.74 1.62
C TYR A 32 8.12 15.69 1.55
N GLU A 33 8.89 15.75 2.61
CA GLU A 33 10.25 16.22 2.55
C GLU A 33 11.02 15.09 1.83
N GLU A 34 11.06 15.14 0.51
CA GLU A 34 12.05 14.42 -0.30
C GLU A 34 13.43 15.02 -0.01
N GLU A 35 13.92 14.85 1.22
CA GLU A 35 15.36 14.93 1.43
C GLU A 35 15.95 13.71 0.71
N PRO A 36 16.96 13.89 -0.17
CA PRO A 36 17.65 12.75 -0.77
C PRO A 36 18.28 11.95 0.36
N MET A 37 17.57 10.90 0.78
CA MET A 37 18.05 10.01 1.83
C MET A 37 19.27 9.28 1.29
N THR A 38 20.42 9.47 1.92
CA THR A 38 21.62 8.69 1.64
C THR A 38 21.27 7.20 1.75
N LEU A 39 21.59 6.46 0.70
CA LEU A 39 21.40 5.00 0.72
C LEU A 39 22.22 4.42 1.88
N PRO A 40 21.62 3.57 2.73
CA PRO A 40 22.35 2.91 3.79
C PRO A 40 23.39 1.94 3.24
N ALA A 41 24.35 1.56 4.07
CA ALA A 41 25.49 0.73 3.66
C ALA A 41 25.07 -0.67 3.13
N ASP A 42 23.92 -1.16 3.59
CA ASP A 42 23.36 -2.46 3.21
C ASP A 42 22.42 -2.43 1.98
N ALA A 43 22.33 -1.28 1.30
CA ALA A 43 21.38 -1.09 0.18
C ALA A 43 21.54 -2.12 -0.96
N ASN A 44 22.77 -2.59 -1.19
CA ASN A 44 23.09 -3.57 -2.23
C ASN A 44 23.42 -4.96 -1.67
N GLU A 45 23.13 -5.21 -0.39
CA GLU A 45 23.38 -6.50 0.22
C GLU A 45 22.45 -7.57 -0.36
N LYS A 46 23.01 -8.76 -0.64
CA LYS A 46 22.19 -9.93 -0.99
C LYS A 46 21.62 -10.53 0.27
N THR A 47 20.31 -10.53 0.36
CA THR A 47 19.55 -10.95 1.52
C THR A 47 18.53 -12.03 1.17
N GLU A 48 18.02 -12.75 2.16
CA GLU A 48 17.01 -13.80 1.97
C GLU A 48 15.70 -13.22 1.43
N TRP A 49 15.39 -12.02 1.87
CA TRP A 49 14.19 -11.28 1.47
C TRP A 49 14.52 -9.80 1.32
N ALA A 50 13.80 -9.10 0.47
CA ALA A 50 13.79 -7.63 0.40
C ALA A 50 12.36 -7.16 0.12
N PHE A 51 12.03 -5.96 0.55
CA PHE A 51 10.78 -5.32 0.16
C PHE A 51 10.86 -4.97 -1.33
N ALA A 52 10.22 -5.74 -2.17
CA ALA A 52 10.20 -5.51 -3.61
C ALA A 52 8.89 -4.79 -3.99
N ARG A 53 9.01 -3.52 -4.42
CA ARG A 53 7.88 -2.68 -4.83
C ARG A 53 7.70 -2.73 -6.33
N LEU A 54 6.51 -3.12 -6.78
CA LEU A 54 6.18 -3.18 -8.20
C LEU A 54 5.98 -1.76 -8.75
N ARG A 55 6.76 -1.39 -9.77
CA ARG A 55 6.51 -0.24 -10.61
C ARG A 55 5.60 -0.66 -11.76
N TYR A 56 4.50 0.01 -11.93
CA TYR A 56 3.52 -0.25 -12.97
C TYR A 56 3.12 1.04 -13.67
N ASP A 57 2.64 0.93 -14.90
CA ASP A 57 2.08 2.05 -15.63
C ASP A 57 0.63 2.33 -15.18
N SER A 58 0.25 3.60 -15.21
CA SER A 58 -1.13 3.96 -14.92
C SER A 58 -2.04 3.52 -16.06
N TYR A 59 -3.24 3.07 -15.69
CA TYR A 59 -4.28 2.72 -16.64
C TYR A 59 -4.56 3.89 -17.61
N SER A 60 -4.42 3.65 -18.91
CA SER A 60 -4.57 4.67 -19.94
C SER A 60 -6.02 4.91 -20.38
N GLY A 61 -6.97 4.16 -19.81
CA GLY A 61 -8.39 4.35 -20.08
C GLY A 61 -9.00 5.51 -19.31
N SER A 62 -10.10 6.08 -19.81
CA SER A 62 -10.89 7.05 -19.06
C SER A 62 -11.63 6.31 -17.93
N SER A 63 -11.04 6.22 -16.76
CA SER A 63 -11.80 5.83 -15.58
C SER A 63 -12.16 7.07 -14.78
N ASP A 64 -13.43 7.21 -14.41
CA ASP A 64 -13.89 8.30 -13.53
C ASP A 64 -13.32 8.16 -12.10
N CYS A 65 -12.63 7.06 -11.80
CA CYS A 65 -12.05 6.78 -10.48
C CYS A 65 -10.89 7.72 -10.16
N PHE A 66 -10.07 8.05 -11.15
CA PHE A 66 -8.89 8.89 -10.97
C PHE A 66 -8.86 10.03 -11.99
N ARG A 67 -8.95 11.24 -11.49
CA ARG A 67 -8.67 12.44 -12.30
C ARG A 67 -7.19 12.80 -12.14
N GLY A 68 -6.38 12.41 -13.11
CA GLY A 68 -4.96 12.79 -13.20
C GLY A 68 -4.06 11.59 -13.50
N GLY A 69 -3.23 11.70 -14.54
CA GLY A 69 -2.29 10.66 -14.99
C GLY A 69 -1.03 10.54 -14.12
N TRP A 70 -1.19 10.35 -12.82
CA TRP A 70 -0.08 10.19 -11.89
C TRP A 70 0.20 8.70 -11.74
N SER A 71 1.47 8.34 -11.82
CA SER A 71 1.92 7.00 -11.45
C SER A 71 1.79 6.82 -9.94
N ARG A 72 0.89 5.95 -9.50
CA ARG A 72 0.54 5.80 -8.08
C ARG A 72 1.35 4.71 -7.36
N TRP A 73 2.19 3.99 -8.07
CA TRP A 73 3.04 2.97 -7.46
C TRP A 73 4.01 3.52 -6.39
N THR A 74 4.22 4.84 -6.36
CA THR A 74 5.09 5.52 -5.37
C THR A 74 4.36 6.01 -4.12
N VAL A 75 3.04 5.78 -4.01
CA VAL A 75 2.30 6.18 -2.80
C VAL A 75 2.94 5.50 -1.59
N ASP A 76 3.07 6.26 -0.48
CA ASP A 76 3.71 5.88 0.79
C ASP A 76 5.21 5.53 0.71
N ALA A 77 5.77 5.48 -0.51
CA ALA A 77 7.19 5.18 -0.69
C ALA A 77 8.07 6.41 -0.43
N PRO A 78 9.28 6.23 0.09
CA PRO A 78 9.85 4.96 0.59
C PRO A 78 9.60 4.72 2.08
N LYS A 79 8.82 5.56 2.75
CA LYS A 79 8.68 5.53 4.21
C LYS A 79 7.97 4.26 4.68
N ALA A 80 6.84 3.89 4.07
CA ALA A 80 6.12 2.67 4.40
C ALA A 80 7.02 1.42 4.26
N ASP A 81 7.74 1.31 3.14
CA ASP A 81 8.62 0.19 2.83
C ASP A 81 9.70 0.01 3.90
N ARG A 82 10.38 1.10 4.25
CA ARG A 82 11.48 1.10 5.22
C ARG A 82 11.01 0.89 6.64
N GLN A 83 9.87 1.45 7.01
CA GLN A 83 9.23 1.19 8.30
C GLN A 83 8.83 -0.29 8.40
N PHE A 84 8.20 -0.83 7.36
CA PHE A 84 7.83 -2.25 7.33
C PHE A 84 9.06 -3.16 7.43
N VAL A 85 10.11 -2.91 6.67
CA VAL A 85 11.39 -3.64 6.75
C VAL A 85 11.97 -3.62 8.17
N GLN A 86 11.92 -2.46 8.86
CA GLN A 86 12.37 -2.40 10.26
C GLN A 86 11.55 -3.33 11.17
N GLY A 87 10.24 -3.41 10.94
CA GLY A 87 9.37 -4.34 11.64
C GLY A 87 9.75 -5.81 11.37
N VAL A 88 9.94 -6.17 10.10
CA VAL A 88 10.39 -7.50 9.70
C VAL A 88 11.69 -7.89 10.40
N ARG A 89 12.69 -6.99 10.41
CA ARG A 89 13.99 -7.22 11.09
C ARG A 89 13.88 -7.42 12.59
N ARG A 90 12.89 -6.79 13.23
CA ARG A 90 12.69 -6.87 14.69
C ARG A 90 11.81 -8.04 15.12
N LEU A 91 10.85 -8.40 14.28
CA LEU A 91 9.80 -9.36 14.61
C LEU A 91 10.07 -10.76 14.04
N THR A 92 11.07 -10.88 13.15
CA THR A 92 11.47 -12.15 12.54
C THR A 92 12.98 -12.34 12.63
N ARG A 93 13.48 -13.48 12.12
CA ARG A 93 14.92 -13.73 11.93
C ARG A 93 15.33 -13.63 10.47
N LEU A 94 14.47 -13.09 9.60
CA LEU A 94 14.78 -12.94 8.19
C LEU A 94 15.91 -11.94 7.99
N HIS A 95 16.92 -12.36 7.25
CA HIS A 95 17.98 -11.48 6.81
C HIS A 95 17.48 -10.61 5.67
N THR A 96 17.30 -9.32 5.93
CA THR A 96 16.81 -8.33 4.95
C THR A 96 17.59 -7.03 5.02
N ARG A 97 17.82 -6.40 3.89
CA ARG A 97 18.43 -5.07 3.80
C ARG A 97 17.45 -3.98 4.23
N SER A 98 17.96 -2.78 4.52
CA SER A 98 17.19 -1.67 5.11
C SER A 98 16.32 -0.91 4.13
N VAL A 99 16.47 -1.16 2.82
CA VAL A 99 15.80 -0.42 1.75
C VAL A 99 15.05 -1.34 0.81
N GLU A 100 14.05 -0.77 0.21
CA GLU A 100 13.23 -1.36 -0.83
C GLU A 100 14.01 -1.65 -2.12
N GLN A 101 13.44 -2.51 -2.96
CA GLN A 101 13.81 -2.75 -4.33
C GLN A 101 12.63 -2.38 -5.23
N VAL A 102 12.84 -1.45 -6.15
CA VAL A 102 11.84 -1.21 -7.19
C VAL A 102 12.01 -2.26 -8.29
N VAL A 103 10.90 -2.87 -8.68
CA VAL A 103 10.86 -3.97 -9.67
C VAL A 103 9.93 -3.60 -10.80
N ASP A 104 10.40 -3.76 -12.02
CA ASP A 104 9.61 -3.57 -13.24
C ASP A 104 9.13 -4.90 -13.80
N PRO A 105 7.88 -4.97 -14.30
CA PRO A 105 7.41 -6.16 -15.02
C PRO A 105 8.24 -6.50 -16.25
N ASP A 106 8.90 -5.49 -16.86
CA ASP A 106 9.70 -5.66 -18.08
C ASP A 106 11.10 -6.20 -17.80
N ASN A 107 11.55 -6.23 -16.53
CA ASN A 107 12.89 -6.62 -16.16
C ASN A 107 12.95 -8.09 -15.72
N GLU A 108 14.01 -8.81 -16.16
CA GLU A 108 14.32 -10.17 -15.67
C GLU A 108 14.57 -10.21 -14.16
N GLU A 109 14.95 -9.10 -13.55
CA GLU A 109 15.10 -8.98 -12.08
C GLU A 109 13.83 -9.29 -11.30
N LEU A 110 12.65 -9.20 -11.92
CA LEU A 110 11.37 -9.62 -11.34
C LEU A 110 11.46 -11.01 -10.70
N PHE A 111 12.13 -11.96 -11.38
CA PHE A 111 12.24 -13.35 -10.94
C PHE A 111 13.23 -13.58 -9.78
N ASN A 112 13.97 -12.54 -9.36
CA ASN A 112 14.86 -12.63 -8.20
C ASN A 112 14.13 -12.42 -6.87
N TRP A 113 12.87 -11.98 -6.90
CA TRP A 113 12.13 -11.55 -5.73
C TRP A 113 10.91 -12.45 -5.51
N PRO A 114 10.89 -13.30 -4.47
CA PRO A 114 9.79 -14.23 -4.23
C PRO A 114 8.49 -13.53 -3.84
N TRP A 115 8.57 -12.31 -3.30
CA TRP A 115 7.45 -11.51 -2.86
C TRP A 115 7.56 -10.09 -3.42
N ILE A 116 6.47 -9.60 -4.00
CA ILE A 116 6.35 -8.22 -4.50
C ILE A 116 5.09 -7.56 -3.98
N TYR A 117 5.18 -6.25 -3.75
CA TYR A 117 4.09 -5.41 -3.25
C TYR A 117 3.67 -4.39 -4.30
N ALA A 118 2.37 -4.22 -4.49
CA ALA A 118 1.80 -3.20 -5.34
C ALA A 118 0.72 -2.43 -4.60
N VAL A 119 0.91 -1.12 -4.49
CA VAL A 119 -0.01 -0.17 -3.86
C VAL A 119 -0.89 0.50 -4.91
N GLU A 120 -2.08 1.00 -4.54
CA GLU A 120 -2.97 1.79 -5.41
C GLU A 120 -3.31 1.11 -6.75
N VAL A 121 -3.46 -0.20 -6.69
CA VAL A 121 -3.69 -1.04 -7.89
C VAL A 121 -5.04 -0.78 -8.59
N GLY A 122 -5.90 0.03 -7.98
CA GLY A 122 -7.08 0.59 -8.65
C GLY A 122 -6.74 1.55 -9.79
N SER A 123 -5.44 1.87 -9.99
CA SER A 123 -4.95 2.74 -11.05
C SER A 123 -4.00 2.05 -12.04
N TRP A 124 -3.67 0.78 -11.82
CA TRP A 124 -2.65 0.07 -12.61
C TRP A 124 -3.09 -0.31 -14.01
N GLY A 125 -2.12 -0.48 -14.92
CA GLY A 125 -2.31 -1.02 -16.23
C GLY A 125 -1.09 -1.83 -16.66
N PHE A 126 -1.31 -2.85 -17.47
CA PHE A 126 -0.25 -3.68 -18.05
C PHE A 126 -0.46 -3.78 -19.55
N ASP A 127 0.60 -3.68 -20.29
CA ASP A 127 0.58 -4.13 -21.68
C ASP A 127 0.59 -5.67 -21.74
N ARG A 128 0.48 -6.20 -22.96
CA ARG A 128 0.40 -7.66 -23.14
C ARG A 128 1.69 -8.38 -22.69
N ALA A 129 2.85 -7.80 -22.92
CA ALA A 129 4.13 -8.41 -22.57
C ALA A 129 4.33 -8.41 -21.05
N GLN A 130 4.03 -7.30 -20.40
CA GLN A 130 4.07 -7.14 -18.95
C GLN A 130 3.10 -8.13 -18.27
N ALA A 131 1.86 -8.23 -18.75
CA ALA A 131 0.87 -9.17 -18.21
C ALA A 131 1.33 -10.63 -18.33
N GLN A 132 1.91 -11.00 -19.47
CA GLN A 132 2.46 -12.35 -19.67
C GLN A 132 3.62 -12.65 -18.73
N ARG A 133 4.53 -11.69 -18.52
CA ARG A 133 5.67 -11.84 -17.61
C ARG A 133 5.23 -11.91 -16.16
N MET A 134 4.27 -11.08 -15.74
CA MET A 134 3.68 -11.17 -14.40
C MET A 134 3.02 -12.54 -14.17
N ARG A 135 2.29 -13.06 -15.17
CA ARG A 135 1.72 -14.41 -15.12
C ARG A 135 2.80 -15.46 -14.94
N GLU A 136 3.85 -15.41 -15.74
CA GLU A 136 4.97 -16.35 -15.66
C GLU A 136 5.65 -16.30 -14.28
N TYR A 137 5.92 -15.10 -13.76
CA TYR A 137 6.47 -14.89 -12.43
C TYR A 137 5.63 -15.57 -11.34
N LEU A 138 4.33 -15.32 -11.34
CA LEU A 138 3.42 -15.85 -10.34
C LEU A 138 3.27 -17.37 -10.42
N LEU A 139 3.21 -17.93 -11.63
CA LEU A 139 3.15 -19.39 -11.85
C LEU A 139 4.47 -20.10 -11.49
N LYS A 140 5.60 -19.40 -11.52
CA LYS A 140 6.93 -19.95 -11.15
C LYS A 140 7.25 -19.86 -9.65
N GLY A 141 6.29 -19.51 -8.83
CA GLY A 141 6.47 -19.43 -7.38
C GLY A 141 6.48 -18.01 -6.82
N GLY A 142 6.36 -16.98 -7.65
CA GLY A 142 6.24 -15.61 -7.19
C GLY A 142 4.94 -15.35 -6.43
N PHE A 143 4.98 -14.33 -5.57
CA PHE A 143 3.84 -13.88 -4.79
C PHE A 143 3.64 -12.39 -4.95
N LEU A 144 2.40 -11.96 -5.19
CA LEU A 144 2.00 -10.55 -5.30
C LEU A 144 1.04 -10.19 -4.18
N MET A 145 1.42 -9.23 -3.35
CA MET A 145 0.51 -8.56 -2.42
C MET A 145 0.02 -7.25 -3.03
N VAL A 146 -1.30 -7.07 -3.13
CA VAL A 146 -1.91 -5.82 -3.59
C VAL A 146 -2.71 -5.18 -2.48
N ASP A 147 -2.62 -3.84 -2.37
CA ASP A 147 -3.14 -3.07 -1.27
C ASP A 147 -3.54 -1.65 -1.69
N ASP A 148 -4.19 -0.92 -0.81
CA ASP A 148 -4.58 0.48 -0.94
C ASP A 148 -5.34 0.78 -2.24
N PHE A 149 -6.50 0.14 -2.36
CA PHE A 149 -7.48 0.48 -3.38
C PHE A 149 -8.89 0.23 -2.88
N HIS A 150 -9.83 1.11 -3.22
CA HIS A 150 -11.06 1.25 -2.46
C HIS A 150 -12.30 1.35 -3.35
N GLY A 151 -13.34 0.64 -2.92
CA GLY A 151 -14.66 0.72 -3.51
C GLY A 151 -14.79 0.07 -4.87
N SER A 152 -15.99 0.19 -5.43
CA SER A 152 -16.39 -0.51 -6.66
C SER A 152 -15.67 0.01 -7.89
N CYS A 153 -15.36 1.30 -7.93
CA CYS A 153 -14.73 1.93 -9.08
C CYS A 153 -13.29 1.45 -9.25
N GLU A 154 -12.46 1.53 -8.19
CA GLU A 154 -11.07 1.07 -8.22
C GLU A 154 -10.98 -0.45 -8.40
N TRP A 155 -11.91 -1.19 -7.80
CA TRP A 155 -12.06 -2.61 -8.05
C TRP A 155 -12.23 -2.93 -9.54
N SER A 156 -13.00 -2.12 -10.28
CA SER A 156 -13.22 -2.35 -11.71
C SER A 156 -11.94 -2.19 -12.53
N VAL A 157 -11.07 -1.23 -12.19
CA VAL A 157 -9.77 -1.03 -12.83
C VAL A 157 -8.79 -2.13 -12.42
N PHE A 158 -8.75 -2.48 -11.14
CA PHE A 158 -7.98 -3.64 -10.66
C PHE A 158 -8.32 -4.90 -11.45
N LEU A 159 -9.63 -5.18 -11.64
CA LEU A 159 -10.08 -6.35 -12.39
C LEU A 159 -9.60 -6.35 -13.86
N GLN A 160 -9.49 -5.19 -14.50
CA GLN A 160 -8.98 -5.13 -15.88
C GLN A 160 -7.51 -5.56 -15.93
N GLY A 161 -6.68 -5.05 -15.02
CA GLY A 161 -5.26 -5.42 -14.95
C GLY A 161 -5.06 -6.89 -14.57
N ILE A 162 -5.74 -7.36 -13.53
CA ILE A 162 -5.56 -8.74 -13.07
C ILE A 162 -6.10 -9.77 -14.08
N ARG A 163 -7.15 -9.45 -14.84
CA ARG A 163 -7.64 -10.31 -15.92
C ARG A 163 -6.74 -10.34 -17.15
N ALA A 164 -5.93 -9.32 -17.38
CA ALA A 164 -4.87 -9.39 -18.38
C ALA A 164 -3.79 -10.40 -17.98
N ILE A 165 -3.51 -10.54 -16.67
CA ILE A 165 -2.57 -11.52 -16.12
C ILE A 165 -3.22 -12.91 -16.05
N PHE A 166 -4.41 -13.00 -15.44
CA PHE A 166 -5.17 -14.25 -15.22
C PHE A 166 -6.60 -14.14 -15.74
N PRO A 167 -6.82 -14.34 -17.05
CA PRO A 167 -8.18 -14.36 -17.61
C PRO A 167 -8.98 -15.61 -17.21
N ASP A 168 -8.29 -16.65 -16.77
CA ASP A 168 -8.75 -18.01 -16.57
C ASP A 168 -8.83 -18.44 -15.10
N ARG A 169 -8.46 -17.57 -14.15
CA ARG A 169 -8.47 -17.92 -12.72
C ARG A 169 -9.50 -17.12 -11.94
N PRO A 170 -10.22 -17.77 -11.01
CA PRO A 170 -11.15 -17.07 -10.12
C PRO A 170 -10.41 -16.22 -9.09
N ILE A 171 -11.09 -15.18 -8.61
CA ILE A 171 -10.74 -14.47 -7.38
C ILE A 171 -11.67 -15.02 -6.30
N GLU A 172 -11.07 -15.51 -5.22
CA GLU A 172 -11.77 -16.18 -4.13
C GLU A 172 -11.62 -15.40 -2.83
N GLU A 173 -12.62 -15.44 -1.95
CA GLU A 173 -12.46 -14.94 -0.57
C GLU A 173 -11.52 -15.92 0.18
N ILE A 174 -10.61 -15.39 0.99
CA ILE A 174 -9.73 -16.19 1.83
C ILE A 174 -10.46 -16.50 3.14
N GLU A 175 -10.69 -17.76 3.41
CA GLU A 175 -11.37 -18.22 4.62
C GLU A 175 -10.53 -17.95 5.89
N ASN A 176 -11.21 -17.86 7.05
CA ASN A 176 -10.55 -17.53 8.31
C ASN A 176 -9.51 -18.57 8.75
N ASN A 177 -9.71 -19.83 8.40
CA ASN A 177 -8.83 -20.95 8.72
C ASN A 177 -7.74 -21.17 7.66
N ASP A 178 -7.60 -20.29 6.68
CA ASP A 178 -6.57 -20.40 5.67
C ASP A 178 -5.18 -20.19 6.26
N GLU A 179 -4.23 -21.02 5.84
CA GLU A 179 -2.87 -21.06 6.40
C GLU A 179 -2.15 -19.71 6.33
N ILE A 180 -2.41 -18.90 5.30
CA ILE A 180 -1.79 -17.58 5.14
C ILE A 180 -2.03 -16.66 6.35
N PHE A 181 -3.12 -16.86 7.08
CA PHE A 181 -3.42 -16.08 8.30
C PHE A 181 -2.82 -16.69 9.57
N HIS A 182 -2.12 -17.86 9.46
CA HIS A 182 -1.64 -18.63 10.61
C HIS A 182 -0.17 -19.04 10.47
N THR A 183 0.57 -18.51 9.49
CA THR A 183 1.97 -18.92 9.22
C THR A 183 2.92 -18.59 10.37
N LEU A 184 2.91 -17.37 10.89
CA LEU A 184 3.71 -16.93 12.04
C LEU A 184 2.83 -16.39 13.16
N TYR A 185 1.89 -15.52 12.80
CA TYR A 185 0.89 -14.96 13.72
C TYR A 185 -0.45 -15.62 13.48
N ASP A 186 -1.16 -15.96 14.56
CA ASP A 186 -2.53 -16.47 14.50
C ASP A 186 -3.51 -15.29 14.42
N LEU A 187 -4.04 -15.01 13.23
CA LEU A 187 -4.90 -13.87 12.93
C LEU A 187 -6.36 -14.29 12.84
N GLN A 188 -6.93 -14.72 13.98
CA GLN A 188 -8.34 -15.14 14.08
C GLN A 188 -9.31 -14.00 13.75
N GLU A 189 -8.98 -12.78 14.18
CA GLU A 189 -9.80 -11.59 13.94
C GLU A 189 -9.04 -10.60 13.09
N ARG A 190 -9.66 -10.20 11.99
CA ARG A 190 -9.15 -9.18 11.08
C ARG A 190 -10.22 -8.12 10.88
N PHE A 191 -9.78 -6.88 10.85
CA PHE A 191 -10.65 -5.72 10.66
C PHE A 191 -10.06 -4.78 9.61
N GLN A 192 -10.86 -3.84 9.13
CA GLN A 192 -10.42 -2.85 8.16
C GLN A 192 -9.29 -1.99 8.73
N VAL A 193 -8.18 -1.95 8.02
CA VAL A 193 -7.05 -1.05 8.31
C VAL A 193 -7.23 0.19 7.45
N PRO A 194 -7.45 1.37 8.05
CA PRO A 194 -7.69 2.59 7.29
C PRO A 194 -6.41 3.32 6.93
N GLY A 195 -6.45 4.12 5.89
CA GLY A 195 -5.42 5.11 5.63
C GLY A 195 -5.46 6.30 6.60
N ILE A 196 -4.49 7.21 6.46
CA ILE A 196 -4.28 8.39 7.35
C ILE A 196 -5.50 9.33 7.39
N GLN A 197 -6.38 9.32 6.38
CA GLN A 197 -7.61 10.09 6.37
C GLN A 197 -8.55 9.74 7.53
N PHE A 198 -8.37 8.56 8.16
CA PHE A 198 -9.08 8.17 9.38
C PHE A 198 -8.92 9.21 10.50
N LEU A 199 -7.74 9.79 10.64
CA LEU A 199 -7.46 10.78 11.69
C LEU A 199 -8.33 12.04 11.57
N ARG A 200 -8.82 12.35 10.38
CA ARG A 200 -9.68 13.51 10.11
C ARG A 200 -11.15 13.14 10.02
N SER A 201 -11.44 12.00 9.41
CA SER A 201 -12.83 11.59 9.10
C SER A 201 -13.45 10.72 10.18
N GLY A 202 -12.66 10.00 10.97
CA GLY A 202 -13.09 8.93 11.87
C GLY A 202 -13.62 7.69 11.14
N ARG A 203 -13.58 7.66 9.79
CA ARG A 203 -14.05 6.54 8.98
C ARG A 203 -12.89 5.62 8.63
N THR A 204 -13.11 4.32 8.78
CA THR A 204 -12.15 3.29 8.42
C THR A 204 -12.13 2.96 6.93
N TYR A 205 -13.07 3.48 6.17
CA TYR A 205 -13.26 3.19 4.76
C TYR A 205 -13.15 4.44 3.89
N GLU A 206 -12.79 4.22 2.64
CA GLU A 206 -12.80 5.21 1.57
C GLU A 206 -13.86 4.87 0.54
N ARG A 207 -14.34 5.91 -0.16
CA ARG A 207 -15.36 5.78 -1.22
C ARG A 207 -16.58 4.98 -0.74
N ASP A 208 -16.95 3.95 -1.49
CA ASP A 208 -17.99 2.96 -1.14
C ASP A 208 -17.42 1.63 -0.58
N GLY A 209 -16.12 1.61 -0.25
CA GLY A 209 -15.39 0.44 0.26
C GLY A 209 -15.60 0.16 1.74
N VAL A 210 -16.84 0.05 2.20
CA VAL A 210 -17.23 -0.02 3.62
C VAL A 210 -16.67 -1.26 4.33
N GLU A 211 -16.56 -2.38 3.62
CA GLU A 211 -16.12 -3.65 4.18
C GLU A 211 -14.74 -4.06 3.66
N PRO A 212 -13.80 -4.47 4.54
CA PRO A 212 -12.54 -5.06 4.10
C PRO A 212 -12.79 -6.38 3.39
N LYS A 213 -12.01 -6.65 2.34
CA LYS A 213 -12.08 -7.91 1.59
C LYS A 213 -10.70 -8.53 1.49
N TRP A 214 -10.62 -9.77 1.96
CA TRP A 214 -9.41 -10.60 1.93
C TRP A 214 -9.60 -11.65 0.84
N ARG A 215 -8.94 -11.46 -0.30
CA ARG A 215 -9.14 -12.31 -1.47
C ARG A 215 -7.83 -12.83 -2.02
N ALA A 216 -7.91 -13.88 -2.82
CA ALA A 216 -6.74 -14.48 -3.44
C ALA A 216 -7.02 -14.96 -4.86
N ILE A 217 -5.92 -15.12 -5.61
CA ILE A 217 -5.86 -15.97 -6.80
C ILE A 217 -4.87 -17.08 -6.49
N ARG A 218 -5.29 -18.34 -6.75
CA ARG A 218 -4.49 -19.53 -6.48
C ARG A 218 -3.97 -20.19 -7.75
N ASP A 219 -2.89 -20.93 -7.61
CA ASP A 219 -2.42 -21.85 -8.64
C ASP A 219 -3.18 -23.18 -8.59
N ASP A 220 -2.74 -24.15 -9.40
CA ASP A 220 -3.40 -25.44 -9.53
C ASP A 220 -3.19 -26.34 -8.30
N ASP A 221 -2.17 -26.06 -7.49
CA ASP A 221 -1.85 -26.76 -6.24
C ASP A 221 -2.52 -26.11 -5.02
N GLY A 222 -3.27 -25.02 -5.22
CA GLY A 222 -3.97 -24.27 -4.18
C GLY A 222 -3.12 -23.20 -3.46
N ARG A 223 -1.86 -23.00 -3.88
CA ARG A 223 -1.00 -21.94 -3.34
C ARG A 223 -1.53 -20.57 -3.74
N ILE A 224 -1.56 -19.64 -2.81
CA ILE A 224 -1.90 -18.24 -3.11
C ILE A 224 -0.76 -17.59 -3.88
N MET A 225 -1.05 -17.15 -5.10
CA MET A 225 -0.15 -16.38 -5.94
C MET A 225 -0.35 -14.86 -5.76
N VAL A 226 -1.60 -14.45 -5.58
CA VAL A 226 -1.97 -13.03 -5.39
C VAL A 226 -2.82 -12.91 -4.15
N ALA A 227 -2.36 -12.15 -3.16
CA ALA A 227 -3.13 -11.76 -1.99
C ALA A 227 -3.68 -10.34 -2.19
N ILE A 228 -5.00 -10.21 -2.06
CA ILE A 228 -5.74 -8.99 -2.41
C ILE A 228 -6.32 -8.38 -1.15
N CYS A 229 -5.76 -7.25 -0.71
CA CYS A 229 -6.19 -6.46 0.44
C CYS A 229 -7.09 -5.30 -0.05
N HIS A 230 -8.34 -5.61 -0.43
CA HIS A 230 -9.25 -4.63 -0.98
C HIS A 230 -10.01 -3.88 0.11
N ASN A 231 -10.16 -2.56 -0.03
CA ASN A 231 -10.74 -1.64 0.95
C ASN A 231 -9.92 -1.51 2.24
N MET A 232 -8.60 -1.59 2.13
CA MET A 232 -7.65 -1.45 3.22
C MET A 232 -6.46 -0.64 2.77
N ASP A 233 -5.71 -0.13 3.72
CA ASP A 233 -4.49 0.62 3.52
C ASP A 233 -3.45 0.18 4.55
N LEU A 234 -2.74 -0.89 4.22
CA LEU A 234 -1.66 -1.41 5.05
C LEU A 234 -0.40 -0.56 4.88
N GLY A 235 -0.24 0.08 3.70
CA GLY A 235 0.84 0.99 3.38
C GLY A 235 0.88 2.17 4.35
N ASP A 236 -0.22 2.88 4.51
CA ASP A 236 -0.36 3.96 5.48
C ASP A 236 -0.14 3.48 6.93
N ALA A 237 -0.64 2.28 7.27
CA ALA A 237 -0.43 1.72 8.60
C ALA A 237 1.05 1.42 8.90
N TRP A 238 1.86 1.13 7.89
CA TRP A 238 3.32 1.03 8.04
C TRP A 238 3.96 2.41 8.04
N GLU A 239 3.55 3.31 7.12
CA GLU A 239 4.11 4.66 7.00
C GLU A 239 3.96 5.47 8.30
N TRP A 240 2.82 5.34 8.95
CA TRP A 240 2.48 6.09 10.16
C TRP A 240 2.68 5.29 11.45
N ALA A 241 3.45 4.19 11.39
CA ALA A 241 3.71 3.33 12.55
C ALA A 241 4.43 4.05 13.70
N ASP A 242 5.19 5.10 13.40
CA ASP A 242 5.91 5.93 14.35
C ASP A 242 5.09 7.15 14.84
N SER A 243 3.90 7.36 14.30
CA SER A 243 3.03 8.46 14.68
C SER A 243 2.23 8.16 15.94
N PRO A 244 2.28 9.02 16.97
CA PRO A 244 1.46 8.84 18.17
C PRO A 244 -0.04 9.04 17.94
N TYR A 245 -0.43 9.52 16.75
CA TYR A 245 -1.83 9.78 16.39
C TYR A 245 -2.46 8.64 15.64
N TYR A 246 -1.68 7.82 14.93
CA TYR A 246 -2.21 6.68 14.20
C TYR A 246 -2.40 5.49 15.16
N PRO A 247 -3.60 4.88 15.24
CA PRO A 247 -3.89 3.89 16.28
C PRO A 247 -3.08 2.60 16.13
N GLU A 248 -2.36 2.22 17.19
CA GLU A 248 -1.49 1.04 17.23
C GLU A 248 -2.17 -0.26 16.78
N ARG A 249 -3.47 -0.40 17.04
CA ARG A 249 -4.21 -1.61 16.63
C ARG A 249 -4.15 -1.86 15.11
N TYR A 250 -4.20 -0.80 14.31
CA TYR A 250 -4.13 -0.89 12.84
C TYR A 250 -2.72 -1.22 12.38
N THR A 251 -1.73 -0.51 12.89
CA THR A 251 -0.31 -0.78 12.66
C THR A 251 0.03 -2.22 13.04
N SER A 252 -0.38 -2.66 14.24
CA SER A 252 -0.13 -4.01 14.74
C SER A 252 -0.73 -5.09 13.84
N LEU A 253 -1.95 -4.89 13.31
CA LEU A 253 -2.55 -5.83 12.37
C LEU A 253 -1.83 -5.83 11.03
N ALA A 254 -1.51 -4.64 10.49
CA ALA A 254 -0.85 -4.48 9.20
C ALA A 254 0.54 -5.16 9.18
N TYR A 255 1.34 -5.00 10.25
CA TYR A 255 2.63 -5.69 10.36
C TYR A 255 2.47 -7.21 10.42
N ARG A 256 1.56 -7.72 11.24
CA ARG A 256 1.34 -9.16 11.37
C ARG A 256 0.85 -9.79 10.07
N LEU A 257 -0.06 -9.12 9.35
CA LEU A 257 -0.52 -9.56 8.03
C LEU A 257 0.61 -9.61 7.01
N GLY A 258 1.33 -8.50 6.86
CA GLY A 258 2.43 -8.45 5.90
C GLY A 258 3.51 -9.49 6.19
N ILE A 259 3.86 -9.70 7.47
CA ILE A 259 4.83 -10.72 7.88
C ILE A 259 4.31 -12.15 7.58
N ASN A 260 3.03 -12.42 7.87
CA ASN A 260 2.44 -13.71 7.51
C ASN A 260 2.51 -13.97 6.00
N TYR A 261 2.23 -12.96 5.18
CA TYR A 261 2.29 -13.07 3.72
C TYR A 261 3.71 -13.30 3.21
N ILE A 262 4.72 -12.67 3.84
CA ILE A 262 6.12 -12.93 3.53
C ILE A 262 6.47 -14.39 3.86
N ILE A 263 6.18 -14.82 5.07
CA ILE A 263 6.52 -16.20 5.51
C ILE A 263 5.80 -17.22 4.62
N TYR A 264 4.51 -16.99 4.33
CA TYR A 264 3.75 -17.83 3.39
C TYR A 264 4.45 -17.92 2.02
N SER A 265 4.83 -16.80 1.43
CA SER A 265 5.49 -16.75 0.11
C SER A 265 6.85 -17.45 0.08
N MET A 266 7.51 -17.59 1.21
CA MET A 266 8.83 -18.25 1.33
C MET A 266 8.73 -19.75 1.65
N THR A 267 7.56 -20.23 2.05
CA THR A 267 7.35 -21.61 2.49
C THR A 267 6.42 -22.43 1.58
N HIS A 268 5.74 -21.76 0.65
CA HIS A 268 4.81 -22.34 -0.32
C HIS A 268 5.19 -21.90 -1.74
#